data_d63ca594a0c7e1d20246c32fc25ede0b
#
_entry.id   d63ca594a0c7e1d20246c32fc25ede0b
#
_cell.length_a   1.000
_cell.length_b   1.000
_cell.length_c   1.000
_cell.angle_alpha   90.00
_cell.angle_beta   90.00
_cell.angle_gamma   90.00
#
_symmetry.space_group_name_H-M   'P 1'
#
loop_
_entity.id
_entity.type
_entity.pdbx_description
1 polymer ?
#
loop_
_entity_poly.entity_id
_entity_poly.type
_entity_poly.pdbx_seq_one_letter_code
_entity_poly.pdbx_strand_id
1 'polypeptide(L)'
;MEVVHATATPLALVQRVSALIDAGRAGAAGPLLAAARQIVAPSPELSLLAARLAESQGDPGLARAELDVAIEAAPDHAGLWKQRAALCQRLGDFDRAARDAAEAVCLDPADPDAKALLGSAMLSLGPPAEAWACLAEACAAVPTNAAFREALAIATEANGDPEAALGTLMEGLSPKGGALNLRNAAILFCIRHRAFQKAVALAEDGRIAGTVDACLFGLKGHAQSSLGLHTEAADSYAEALKLGPDDPYVRHLVQASGLLPGAKRAPPDYLRTVFDGYADRFDSHLIALGYQIPGAIRRIAMAYLDRHPGRPVLDLGCGTGLVGVAIGDLPVGPLTGVDVSARMLAEAGAKGIYATLEEADVQDWLDAENSQWGLILAGDVVCYFGALEALLRSVRERLAGDGWFVFSVEEHVDGESGWALLRQGRYAHSRDYLEDALGAAGFAVHALRPQVIRHEAGAPVPGFLIVAEPAALVN
;
A
#
# COMPACT_ATOMS: atom_id res chain seq x y z
N MET A 1 10.13 -21.93 40.85
CA MET A 1 11.10 -20.79 40.95
C MET A 1 12.48 -21.40 41.03
N GLU A 2 12.98 -21.93 39.91
CA GLU A 2 14.34 -22.47 39.82
C GLU A 2 15.28 -21.35 39.39
N VAL A 3 16.16 -21.00 40.35
CA VAL A 3 17.26 -20.05 40.13
C VAL A 3 18.29 -20.74 39.23
N VAL A 4 18.30 -20.38 37.95
CA VAL A 4 19.37 -20.80 37.02
C VAL A 4 20.60 -19.95 37.32
N HIS A 5 21.36 -20.32 38.32
CA HIS A 5 22.75 -19.95 38.47
C HIS A 5 23.61 -20.89 37.61
N ALA A 6 23.57 -20.72 36.30
CA ALA A 6 24.63 -21.16 35.45
C ALA A 6 25.36 -19.89 35.01
N THR A 7 26.65 -19.80 35.28
CA THR A 7 27.59 -18.75 34.85
C THR A 7 27.67 -18.72 33.32
N ALA A 8 26.59 -18.22 32.67
CA ALA A 8 26.64 -17.94 31.25
C ALA A 8 27.64 -16.79 31.04
N THR A 9 28.63 -17.00 30.20
CA THR A 9 29.55 -15.93 29.83
C THR A 9 28.72 -14.78 29.19
N PRO A 10 29.14 -13.51 29.35
CA PRO A 10 28.45 -12.37 28.71
C PRO A 10 28.11 -12.61 27.24
N LEU A 11 29.04 -13.22 26.50
CA LEU A 11 28.84 -13.56 25.09
C LEU A 11 27.73 -14.60 24.86
N ALA A 12 27.66 -15.64 25.70
CA ALA A 12 26.60 -16.65 25.60
C ALA A 12 25.21 -16.05 25.89
N LEU A 13 25.14 -15.03 26.76
CA LEU A 13 23.88 -14.34 27.04
C LEU A 13 23.41 -13.51 25.84
N VAL A 14 24.32 -12.75 25.24
CA VAL A 14 24.06 -11.96 24.02
C VAL A 14 23.59 -12.86 22.85
N GLN A 15 24.29 -13.98 22.62
CA GLN A 15 23.91 -14.96 21.60
C GLN A 15 22.53 -15.58 21.88
N ARG A 16 22.18 -15.84 23.13
CA ARG A 16 20.88 -16.39 23.51
C ARG A 16 19.75 -15.39 23.31
N VAL A 17 19.98 -14.10 23.58
CA VAL A 17 19.03 -13.04 23.28
C VAL A 17 18.77 -12.95 21.78
N SER A 18 19.83 -12.94 20.95
CA SER A 18 19.69 -12.94 19.51
C SER A 18 18.87 -14.14 19.01
N ALA A 19 19.20 -15.34 19.45
CA ALA A 19 18.49 -16.56 19.05
C ALA A 19 17.00 -16.55 19.45
N LEU A 20 16.64 -15.93 20.57
CA LEU A 20 15.25 -15.80 20.99
C LEU A 20 14.48 -14.78 20.14
N ILE A 21 15.13 -13.70 19.74
CA ILE A 21 14.54 -12.72 18.83
C ILE A 21 14.32 -13.37 17.46
N ASP A 22 15.31 -14.08 16.94
CA ASP A 22 15.24 -14.79 15.66
C ASP A 22 14.15 -15.87 15.65
N ALA A 23 13.87 -16.48 16.80
CA ALA A 23 12.80 -17.46 16.97
C ALA A 23 11.42 -16.84 17.24
N GLY A 24 11.26 -15.51 17.16
CA GLY A 24 10.00 -14.80 17.44
C GLY A 24 9.56 -14.83 18.91
N ARG A 25 10.47 -15.13 19.83
CA ARG A 25 10.20 -15.28 21.27
C ARG A 25 10.56 -14.02 22.06
N ALA A 26 10.05 -12.87 21.64
CA ALA A 26 10.32 -11.55 22.19
C ALA A 26 10.08 -11.47 23.72
N GLY A 27 8.99 -12.08 24.21
CA GLY A 27 8.68 -12.11 25.65
C GLY A 27 9.74 -12.80 26.50
N ALA A 28 10.48 -13.77 25.96
CA ALA A 28 11.57 -14.44 26.65
C ALA A 28 12.92 -13.71 26.48
N ALA A 29 13.08 -12.95 25.40
CA ALA A 29 14.28 -12.19 25.10
C ALA A 29 14.43 -10.96 26.02
N GLY A 30 13.34 -10.25 26.32
CA GLY A 30 13.35 -9.01 27.11
C GLY A 30 14.04 -9.12 28.46
N PRO A 31 13.63 -10.04 29.36
CA PRO A 31 14.28 -10.22 30.66
C PRO A 31 15.76 -10.59 30.56
N LEU A 32 16.14 -11.37 29.52
CA LEU A 32 17.55 -11.75 29.31
C LEU A 32 18.38 -10.58 28.81
N LEU A 33 17.82 -9.73 27.94
CA LEU A 33 18.49 -8.51 27.49
C LEU A 33 18.68 -7.52 28.65
N ALA A 34 17.68 -7.36 29.51
CA ALA A 34 17.79 -6.54 30.71
C ALA A 34 18.89 -7.06 31.66
N ALA A 35 18.99 -8.37 31.84
CA ALA A 35 20.07 -8.98 32.62
C ALA A 35 21.45 -8.78 31.94
N ALA A 36 21.52 -8.90 30.61
CA ALA A 36 22.76 -8.67 29.88
C ALA A 36 23.27 -7.24 30.05
N ARG A 37 22.40 -6.25 30.01
CA ARG A 37 22.75 -4.83 30.23
C ARG A 37 23.28 -4.48 31.60
N GLN A 38 23.03 -5.37 32.60
CA GLN A 38 23.58 -5.20 33.96
C GLN A 38 25.02 -5.72 34.12
N ILE A 39 25.40 -6.70 33.31
CA ILE A 39 26.69 -7.43 33.43
C ILE A 39 27.66 -7.19 32.27
N VAL A 40 27.15 -6.72 31.15
CA VAL A 40 27.93 -6.39 29.95
C VAL A 40 28.03 -4.87 29.86
N ALA A 41 29.21 -4.34 29.60
CA ALA A 41 29.35 -2.93 29.31
C ALA A 41 28.47 -2.50 28.13
N PRO A 42 27.92 -1.26 28.12
CA PRO A 42 27.21 -0.74 26.98
C PRO A 42 27.99 -0.95 25.69
N SER A 43 27.38 -1.59 24.69
CA SER A 43 28.03 -1.86 23.42
C SER A 43 27.02 -1.68 22.28
N PRO A 44 27.50 -1.37 21.07
CA PRO A 44 26.65 -1.28 19.88
C PRO A 44 25.80 -2.54 19.65
N GLU A 45 26.34 -3.73 19.92
CA GLU A 45 25.64 -4.99 19.76
C GLU A 45 24.45 -5.15 20.71
N LEU A 46 24.59 -4.68 21.95
CA LEU A 46 23.48 -4.72 22.92
C LEU A 46 22.37 -3.77 22.53
N SER A 47 22.70 -2.57 22.05
CA SER A 47 21.70 -1.61 21.56
C SER A 47 21.04 -2.10 20.28
N LEU A 48 21.79 -2.76 19.39
CA LEU A 48 21.23 -3.39 18.19
C LEU A 48 20.23 -4.50 18.55
N LEU A 49 20.55 -5.34 19.53
CA LEU A 49 19.62 -6.38 20.01
C LEU A 49 18.38 -5.77 20.66
N ALA A 50 18.53 -4.65 21.38
CA ALA A 50 17.41 -3.93 21.97
C ALA A 50 16.50 -3.33 20.89
N ALA A 51 17.07 -2.74 19.86
CA ALA A 51 16.33 -2.21 18.72
C ALA A 51 15.54 -3.33 18.01
N ARG A 52 16.18 -4.46 17.71
CA ARG A 52 15.52 -5.62 17.10
C ARG A 52 14.40 -6.21 17.97
N LEU A 53 14.60 -6.21 19.28
CA LEU A 53 13.57 -6.65 20.23
C LEU A 53 12.38 -5.68 20.22
N ALA A 54 12.63 -4.37 20.27
CA ALA A 54 11.58 -3.35 20.21
C ALA A 54 10.79 -3.43 18.91
N GLU A 55 11.45 -3.64 17.77
CA GLU A 55 10.78 -3.90 16.49
C GLU A 55 9.87 -5.13 16.56
N SER A 56 10.37 -6.23 17.14
CA SER A 56 9.58 -7.46 17.27
C SER A 56 8.39 -7.33 18.22
N GLN A 57 8.38 -6.31 19.07
CA GLN A 57 7.31 -5.95 19.99
C GLN A 57 6.35 -4.90 19.42
N GLY A 58 6.61 -4.41 18.19
CA GLY A 58 5.80 -3.38 17.55
C GLY A 58 6.05 -1.96 18.09
N ASP A 59 7.22 -1.70 18.67
CA ASP A 59 7.62 -0.36 19.14
C ASP A 59 8.79 0.20 18.30
N PRO A 60 8.50 0.74 17.12
CA PRO A 60 9.53 1.32 16.25
C PRO A 60 10.15 2.61 16.82
N GLY A 61 9.43 3.32 17.70
CA GLY A 61 9.95 4.52 18.39
C GLY A 61 11.09 4.15 19.32
N LEU A 62 10.91 3.13 20.15
CA LEU A 62 11.94 2.60 21.02
C LEU A 62 13.10 2.01 20.20
N ALA A 63 12.81 1.27 19.13
CA ALA A 63 13.84 0.72 18.26
C ALA A 63 14.76 1.82 17.70
N ARG A 64 14.19 2.93 17.22
CA ARG A 64 14.95 4.07 16.72
C ARG A 64 15.80 4.72 17.81
N ALA A 65 15.23 4.93 19.01
CA ALA A 65 15.97 5.53 20.12
C ALA A 65 17.18 4.68 20.53
N GLU A 66 17.05 3.35 20.55
CA GLU A 66 18.16 2.43 20.83
C GLU A 66 19.26 2.51 19.78
N LEU A 67 18.89 2.66 18.49
CA LEU A 67 19.85 2.84 17.41
C LEU A 67 20.52 4.22 17.45
N ASP A 68 19.78 5.27 17.81
CA ASP A 68 20.33 6.62 18.00
C ASP A 68 21.46 6.60 19.06
N VAL A 69 21.20 5.99 20.23
CA VAL A 69 22.20 5.82 21.30
C VAL A 69 23.40 4.99 20.84
N ALA A 70 23.15 3.91 20.07
CA ALA A 70 24.22 3.06 19.58
C ALA A 70 25.14 3.80 18.58
N ILE A 71 24.55 4.59 17.69
CA ILE A 71 25.31 5.38 16.71
C ILE A 71 26.13 6.50 17.40
N GLU A 72 25.57 7.15 18.42
CA GLU A 72 26.33 8.12 19.19
C GLU A 72 27.56 7.49 19.87
N ALA A 73 27.44 6.26 20.34
CA ALA A 73 28.53 5.53 20.98
C ALA A 73 29.56 4.95 19.99
N ALA A 74 29.14 4.62 18.76
CA ALA A 74 29.99 4.04 17.73
C ALA A 74 29.61 4.55 16.33
N PRO A 75 29.91 5.81 16.02
CA PRO A 75 29.51 6.44 14.76
C PRO A 75 30.21 5.87 13.52
N ASP A 76 31.31 5.17 13.69
CA ASP A 76 32.07 4.48 12.64
C ASP A 76 31.56 3.05 12.33
N HIS A 77 30.50 2.59 13.00
CA HIS A 77 29.95 1.25 12.82
C HIS A 77 28.86 1.24 11.72
N ALA A 78 29.23 0.95 10.48
CA ALA A 78 28.34 0.95 9.30
C ALA A 78 27.01 0.19 9.51
N GLY A 79 27.06 -0.95 10.21
CA GLY A 79 25.89 -1.80 10.47
C GLY A 79 24.79 -1.12 11.29
N LEU A 80 25.10 -0.17 12.17
CA LEU A 80 24.10 0.57 12.94
C LEU A 80 23.34 1.56 12.06
N TRP A 81 24.07 2.31 11.24
CA TRP A 81 23.48 3.21 10.24
C TRP A 81 22.57 2.45 9.27
N LYS A 82 23.03 1.28 8.76
CA LYS A 82 22.26 0.41 7.91
C LYS A 82 20.95 -0.05 8.57
N GLN A 83 21.00 -0.46 9.84
CA GLN A 83 19.79 -0.90 10.56
C GLN A 83 18.81 0.26 10.78
N ARG A 84 19.31 1.46 11.12
CA ARG A 84 18.43 2.61 11.27
C ARG A 84 17.85 3.07 9.95
N ALA A 85 18.62 3.02 8.86
CA ALA A 85 18.13 3.26 7.50
C ALA A 85 16.98 2.31 7.14
N ALA A 86 17.17 1.01 7.38
CA ALA A 86 16.12 0.01 7.12
C ALA A 86 14.85 0.23 7.97
N LEU A 87 15.00 0.63 9.23
CA LEU A 87 13.87 0.99 10.09
C LEU A 87 13.15 2.24 9.56
N CYS A 88 13.90 3.30 9.26
CA CYS A 88 13.33 4.55 8.73
C CYS A 88 12.59 4.33 7.40
N GLN A 89 13.14 3.49 6.52
CA GLN A 89 12.48 3.13 5.26
C GLN A 89 11.13 2.45 5.49
N ARG A 90 11.05 1.50 6.44
CA ARG A 90 9.77 0.85 6.81
C ARG A 90 8.76 1.82 7.44
N LEU A 91 9.23 2.88 8.07
CA LEU A 91 8.41 3.93 8.68
C LEU A 91 8.05 5.07 7.70
N GLY A 92 8.47 4.98 6.43
CA GLY A 92 8.23 6.03 5.45
C GLY A 92 9.10 7.29 5.61
N ASP A 93 10.07 7.30 6.56
CA ASP A 93 11.02 8.41 6.73
C ASP A 93 12.19 8.24 5.74
N PHE A 94 11.88 8.42 4.46
CA PHE A 94 12.82 8.16 3.37
C PHE A 94 14.02 9.12 3.38
N ASP A 95 13.82 10.37 3.81
CA ASP A 95 14.91 11.34 3.97
C ASP A 95 15.97 10.86 4.96
N ARG A 96 15.55 10.36 6.11
CA ARG A 96 16.46 9.82 7.11
C ARG A 96 17.05 8.49 6.66
N ALA A 97 16.24 7.63 6.03
CA ALA A 97 16.71 6.38 5.46
C ALA A 97 17.84 6.60 4.46
N ALA A 98 17.70 7.56 3.54
CA ALA A 98 18.72 7.88 2.55
C ALA A 98 19.99 8.42 3.20
N ARG A 99 19.89 9.33 4.16
CA ARG A 99 21.06 9.87 4.89
C ARG A 99 21.81 8.77 5.64
N ASP A 100 21.09 7.94 6.39
CA ASP A 100 21.69 6.86 7.17
C ASP A 100 22.30 5.79 6.26
N ALA A 101 21.64 5.44 5.16
CA ALA A 101 22.21 4.51 4.18
C ALA A 101 23.44 5.08 3.49
N ALA A 102 23.48 6.38 3.20
CA ALA A 102 24.65 7.05 2.65
C ALA A 102 25.86 6.99 3.62
N GLU A 103 25.64 7.21 4.91
CA GLU A 103 26.68 7.04 5.93
C GLU A 103 27.16 5.58 6.00
N ALA A 104 26.23 4.60 5.94
CA ALA A 104 26.62 3.20 5.89
C ALA A 104 27.49 2.86 4.67
N VAL A 105 27.16 3.40 3.48
CA VAL A 105 27.95 3.25 2.25
C VAL A 105 29.28 3.97 2.34
N CYS A 106 29.35 5.15 2.98
CA CYS A 106 30.62 5.85 3.20
C CYS A 106 31.57 5.05 4.10
N LEU A 107 31.04 4.40 5.13
CA LEU A 107 31.81 3.59 6.07
C LEU A 107 32.20 2.20 5.48
N ASP A 108 31.32 1.59 4.70
CA ASP A 108 31.57 0.34 3.99
C ASP A 108 31.07 0.42 2.53
N PRO A 109 31.89 0.95 1.61
CA PRO A 109 31.52 1.04 0.19
C PRO A 109 31.34 -0.30 -0.52
N ALA A 110 31.73 -1.41 0.09
CA ALA A 110 31.57 -2.73 -0.48
C ALA A 110 30.25 -3.41 -0.09
N ASP A 111 29.50 -2.90 0.90
CA ASP A 111 28.25 -3.48 1.36
C ASP A 111 27.11 -3.29 0.34
N PRO A 112 26.64 -4.37 -0.33
CA PRO A 112 25.57 -4.28 -1.32
C PRO A 112 24.19 -3.98 -0.68
N ASP A 113 23.96 -4.38 0.58
CA ASP A 113 22.72 -4.12 1.27
C ASP A 113 22.59 -2.62 1.59
N ALA A 114 23.68 -1.97 2.01
CA ALA A 114 23.70 -0.53 2.24
C ALA A 114 23.41 0.26 0.96
N LYS A 115 24.01 -0.15 -0.17
CA LYS A 115 23.74 0.45 -1.50
C LYS A 115 22.29 0.25 -1.93
N ALA A 116 21.74 -0.94 -1.71
CA ALA A 116 20.36 -1.24 -2.06
C ALA A 116 19.38 -0.40 -1.21
N LEU A 117 19.65 -0.24 0.09
CA LEU A 117 18.87 0.63 0.97
C LEU A 117 18.93 2.09 0.51
N LEU A 118 20.13 2.59 0.19
CA LEU A 118 20.30 3.94 -0.32
C LEU A 118 19.50 4.16 -1.61
N GLY A 119 19.68 3.28 -2.59
CA GLY A 119 18.96 3.36 -3.86
C GLY A 119 17.44 3.27 -3.70
N SER A 120 16.97 2.39 -2.83
CA SER A 120 15.53 2.25 -2.56
C SER A 120 14.94 3.48 -1.86
N ALA A 121 15.65 4.08 -0.92
CA ALA A 121 15.22 5.32 -0.26
C ALA A 121 15.21 6.50 -1.25
N MET A 122 16.23 6.60 -2.11
CA MET A 122 16.32 7.65 -3.14
C MET A 122 15.21 7.55 -4.19
N LEU A 123 14.72 6.34 -4.52
CA LEU A 123 13.56 6.17 -5.42
C LEU A 123 12.31 6.88 -4.89
N SER A 124 12.15 6.97 -3.58
CA SER A 124 11.01 7.64 -2.96
C SER A 124 11.19 9.15 -2.82
N LEU A 125 12.41 9.68 -2.98
CA LEU A 125 12.73 11.09 -2.74
C LEU A 125 12.99 11.92 -3.98
N GLY A 126 13.36 11.31 -5.11
CA GLY A 126 13.80 12.15 -6.21
C GLY A 126 14.33 11.43 -7.43
N PRO A 127 15.38 11.94 -8.06
CA PRO A 127 15.74 11.54 -9.42
C PRO A 127 16.12 10.06 -9.50
N PRO A 128 15.38 9.28 -10.29
CA PRO A 128 15.55 7.82 -10.36
C PRO A 128 16.92 7.38 -10.91
N ALA A 129 17.66 8.27 -11.58
CA ALA A 129 18.97 7.96 -12.15
C ALA A 129 20.04 7.66 -11.07
N GLU A 130 20.05 8.41 -9.96
CA GLU A 130 20.99 8.19 -8.87
C GLU A 130 20.63 6.92 -8.10
N ALA A 131 19.34 6.70 -7.86
CA ALA A 131 18.83 5.48 -7.27
C ALA A 131 19.21 4.24 -8.09
N TRP A 132 19.07 4.35 -9.42
CA TRP A 132 19.45 3.28 -10.36
C TRP A 132 20.92 2.90 -10.24
N ALA A 133 21.83 3.88 -10.14
CA ALA A 133 23.26 3.61 -10.01
C ALA A 133 23.61 2.78 -8.79
N CYS A 134 23.07 3.15 -7.62
CA CYS A 134 23.25 2.40 -6.36
C CYS A 134 22.71 0.97 -6.45
N LEU A 135 21.53 0.82 -7.02
CA LEU A 135 20.87 -0.50 -7.18
C LEU A 135 21.58 -1.38 -8.21
N ALA A 136 22.11 -0.79 -9.29
CA ALA A 136 22.89 -1.52 -10.27
C ALA A 136 24.20 -2.09 -9.67
N GLU A 137 24.87 -1.31 -8.82
CA GLU A 137 26.06 -1.76 -8.10
C GLU A 137 25.71 -2.88 -7.09
N ALA A 138 24.61 -2.77 -6.36
CA ALA A 138 24.13 -3.81 -5.45
C ALA A 138 23.80 -5.10 -6.20
N CYS A 139 23.09 -5.01 -7.33
CA CYS A 139 22.80 -6.16 -8.20
C CYS A 139 24.07 -6.79 -8.80
N ALA A 140 25.05 -5.98 -9.19
CA ALA A 140 26.33 -6.49 -9.72
C ALA A 140 27.12 -7.28 -8.65
N ALA A 141 27.07 -6.82 -7.39
CA ALA A 141 27.71 -7.50 -6.27
C ALA A 141 27.00 -8.81 -5.89
N VAL A 142 25.67 -8.84 -5.92
CA VAL A 142 24.86 -10.03 -5.57
C VAL A 142 23.80 -10.29 -6.65
N PRO A 143 24.18 -10.83 -7.82
CA PRO A 143 23.29 -11.00 -8.97
C PRO A 143 22.08 -11.93 -8.74
N THR A 144 22.14 -12.76 -7.71
CA THR A 144 21.08 -13.71 -7.36
C THR A 144 20.06 -13.14 -6.37
N ASN A 145 20.27 -11.94 -5.86
CA ASN A 145 19.33 -11.30 -4.91
C ASN A 145 18.11 -10.77 -5.65
N ALA A 146 16.98 -11.43 -5.43
CA ALA A 146 15.71 -11.09 -6.08
C ALA A 146 15.21 -9.69 -5.69
N ALA A 147 15.38 -9.30 -4.43
CA ALA A 147 14.95 -7.98 -3.95
C ALA A 147 15.74 -6.83 -4.60
N PHE A 148 17.04 -7.01 -4.79
CA PHE A 148 17.87 -6.02 -5.49
C PHE A 148 17.44 -5.87 -6.95
N ARG A 149 17.14 -7.00 -7.64
CA ARG A 149 16.66 -6.97 -9.02
C ARG A 149 15.31 -6.31 -9.15
N GLU A 150 14.40 -6.57 -8.23
CA GLU A 150 13.08 -5.93 -8.20
C GLU A 150 13.23 -4.42 -8.01
N ALA A 151 14.02 -3.98 -7.04
CA ALA A 151 14.29 -2.56 -6.83
C ALA A 151 14.96 -1.90 -8.05
N LEU A 152 15.95 -2.58 -8.68
CA LEU A 152 16.60 -2.09 -9.89
C LEU A 152 15.61 -1.99 -11.06
N ALA A 153 14.70 -2.94 -11.20
CA ALA A 153 13.68 -2.88 -12.25
C ALA A 153 12.72 -1.70 -12.03
N ILE A 154 12.33 -1.42 -10.78
CA ILE A 154 11.54 -0.24 -10.44
C ILE A 154 12.30 1.05 -10.81
N ALA A 155 13.57 1.15 -10.47
CA ALA A 155 14.40 2.30 -10.83
C ALA A 155 14.56 2.47 -12.34
N THR A 156 14.71 1.36 -13.08
CA THR A 156 14.83 1.35 -14.53
C THR A 156 13.52 1.81 -15.19
N GLU A 157 12.39 1.33 -14.68
CA GLU A 157 11.07 1.77 -15.14
C GLU A 157 10.85 3.26 -14.87
N ALA A 158 11.21 3.75 -13.68
CA ALA A 158 11.12 5.16 -13.31
C ALA A 158 12.02 6.07 -14.16
N ASN A 159 13.13 5.55 -14.69
CA ASN A 159 13.98 6.22 -15.67
C ASN A 159 13.39 6.21 -17.10
N GLY A 160 12.21 5.63 -17.29
CA GLY A 160 11.47 5.64 -18.56
C GLY A 160 11.82 4.49 -19.52
N ASP A 161 12.47 3.44 -19.04
CA ASP A 161 12.80 2.24 -19.83
C ASP A 161 12.09 0.98 -19.28
N PRO A 162 10.80 0.81 -19.56
CA PRO A 162 10.05 -0.35 -19.11
C PRO A 162 10.50 -1.67 -19.75
N GLU A 163 11.11 -1.63 -20.94
CA GLU A 163 11.60 -2.83 -21.60
C GLU A 163 12.85 -3.38 -20.89
N ALA A 164 13.80 -2.51 -20.59
CA ALA A 164 14.98 -2.87 -19.80
C ALA A 164 14.59 -3.29 -18.37
N ALA A 165 13.57 -2.66 -17.77
CA ALA A 165 13.05 -3.04 -16.45
C ALA A 165 12.55 -4.50 -16.43
N LEU A 166 11.74 -4.88 -17.42
CA LEU A 166 11.32 -6.26 -17.56
C LEU A 166 12.50 -7.21 -17.85
N GLY A 167 13.46 -6.78 -18.66
CA GLY A 167 14.71 -7.51 -18.88
C GLY A 167 15.45 -7.81 -17.59
N THR A 168 15.59 -6.83 -16.71
CA THR A 168 16.20 -6.97 -15.38
C THR A 168 15.51 -8.02 -14.50
N LEU A 169 14.17 -8.05 -14.49
CA LEU A 169 13.40 -9.07 -13.78
C LEU A 169 13.64 -10.47 -14.39
N MET A 170 13.60 -10.56 -15.72
CA MET A 170 13.76 -11.84 -16.44
C MET A 170 15.16 -12.43 -16.33
N GLU A 171 16.20 -11.63 -16.27
CA GLU A 171 17.57 -12.10 -16.07
C GLU A 171 17.77 -12.89 -14.77
N GLY A 172 16.99 -12.59 -13.74
CA GLY A 172 16.97 -13.32 -12.48
C GLY A 172 16.18 -14.62 -12.52
N LEU A 173 15.42 -14.89 -13.58
CA LEU A 173 14.63 -16.10 -13.76
C LEU A 173 15.51 -17.22 -14.32
N SER A 174 16.16 -17.98 -13.43
CA SER A 174 16.92 -19.15 -13.85
C SER A 174 15.99 -20.27 -14.38
N PRO A 175 16.40 -21.04 -15.42
CA PRO A 175 15.67 -22.21 -15.88
C PRO A 175 15.51 -23.32 -14.82
N LYS A 176 16.28 -23.27 -13.73
CA LYS A 176 16.25 -24.25 -12.63
C LYS A 176 15.50 -23.76 -11.37
N GLY A 177 14.51 -22.90 -11.52
CA GLY A 177 13.74 -22.38 -10.40
C GLY A 177 14.31 -21.05 -9.88
N GLY A 178 14.24 -20.00 -10.68
CA GLY A 178 14.45 -18.63 -10.23
C GLY A 178 13.45 -18.26 -9.13
N ALA A 179 13.81 -17.29 -8.30
CA ALA A 179 12.98 -16.88 -7.18
C ALA A 179 11.52 -16.67 -7.64
N LEU A 180 10.60 -17.40 -7.02
CA LEU A 180 9.15 -17.32 -7.30
C LEU A 180 8.64 -15.89 -7.22
N ASN A 181 9.12 -15.12 -6.22
CA ASN A 181 8.79 -13.71 -6.05
C ASN A 181 9.17 -12.87 -7.27
N LEU A 182 10.33 -13.11 -7.85
CA LEU A 182 10.79 -12.37 -9.03
C LEU A 182 9.94 -12.69 -10.27
N ARG A 183 9.47 -13.95 -10.40
CA ARG A 183 8.54 -14.34 -11.46
C ARG A 183 7.19 -13.65 -11.29
N ASN A 184 6.66 -13.66 -10.08
CA ASN A 184 5.41 -12.97 -9.77
C ASN A 184 5.53 -11.45 -10.02
N ALA A 185 6.67 -10.84 -9.67
CA ALA A 185 6.96 -9.45 -9.99
C ALA A 185 6.99 -9.18 -11.51
N ALA A 186 7.61 -10.06 -12.30
CA ALA A 186 7.63 -9.93 -13.77
C ALA A 186 6.24 -10.10 -14.39
N ILE A 187 5.42 -11.03 -13.88
CA ILE A 187 4.03 -11.23 -14.32
C ILE A 187 3.21 -9.99 -13.97
N LEU A 188 3.31 -9.50 -12.74
CA LEU A 188 2.62 -8.28 -12.29
C LEU A 188 3.05 -7.06 -13.12
N PHE A 189 4.35 -6.93 -13.40
CA PHE A 189 4.86 -5.91 -14.31
C PHE A 189 4.17 -5.97 -15.68
N CYS A 190 4.08 -7.17 -16.29
CA CYS A 190 3.41 -7.35 -17.57
C CYS A 190 1.91 -6.99 -17.49
N ILE A 191 1.21 -7.36 -16.41
CA ILE A 191 -0.20 -7.00 -16.19
C ILE A 191 -0.35 -5.48 -16.12
N ARG A 192 0.49 -4.79 -15.35
CA ARG A 192 0.47 -3.33 -15.23
C ARG A 192 0.66 -2.63 -16.58
N HIS A 193 1.53 -3.17 -17.43
CA HIS A 193 1.78 -2.67 -18.79
C HIS A 193 0.82 -3.23 -19.84
N ARG A 194 -0.26 -3.91 -19.43
CA ARG A 194 -1.28 -4.54 -20.29
C ARG A 194 -0.70 -5.56 -21.29
N ALA A 195 0.49 -6.07 -21.02
CA ALA A 195 1.14 -7.13 -21.79
C ALA A 195 0.63 -8.52 -21.32
N PHE A 196 -0.70 -8.71 -21.35
CA PHE A 196 -1.37 -9.87 -20.75
C PHE A 196 -0.94 -11.21 -21.36
N GLN A 197 -0.68 -11.27 -22.69
CA GLN A 197 -0.17 -12.48 -23.33
C GLN A 197 1.19 -12.87 -22.76
N LYS A 198 2.08 -11.88 -22.52
CA LYS A 198 3.41 -12.10 -21.94
C LYS A 198 3.30 -12.52 -20.47
N ALA A 199 2.37 -11.95 -19.72
CA ALA A 199 2.06 -12.37 -18.35
C ALA A 199 1.64 -13.85 -18.29
N VAL A 200 0.73 -14.29 -19.16
CA VAL A 200 0.30 -15.70 -19.25
C VAL A 200 1.47 -16.62 -19.60
N ALA A 201 2.30 -16.23 -20.57
CA ALA A 201 3.47 -17.02 -20.96
C ALA A 201 4.47 -17.17 -19.80
N LEU A 202 4.80 -16.10 -19.08
CA LEU A 202 5.69 -16.15 -17.92
C LEU A 202 5.15 -17.03 -16.78
N ALA A 203 3.83 -17.01 -16.56
CA ALA A 203 3.19 -17.88 -15.58
C ALA A 203 3.25 -19.35 -16.01
N GLU A 204 3.05 -19.63 -17.30
CA GLU A 204 3.14 -21.00 -17.84
C GLU A 204 4.56 -21.53 -17.78
N ASP A 205 5.58 -20.73 -18.07
CA ASP A 205 6.99 -21.09 -17.88
C ASP A 205 7.29 -21.44 -16.42
N GLY A 206 6.70 -20.71 -15.46
CA GLY A 206 6.79 -21.02 -14.03
C GLY A 206 6.17 -22.36 -13.67
N ARG A 207 4.98 -22.65 -14.22
CA ARG A 207 4.29 -23.92 -14.04
C ARG A 207 5.12 -25.09 -14.57
N ILE A 208 5.70 -24.94 -15.76
CA ILE A 208 6.56 -25.95 -16.38
C ILE A 208 7.85 -26.16 -15.56
N ALA A 209 8.41 -25.08 -15.01
CA ALA A 209 9.61 -25.15 -14.16
C ALA A 209 9.31 -25.66 -12.74
N GLY A 210 8.06 -25.89 -12.38
CA GLY A 210 7.64 -26.31 -11.03
C GLY A 210 7.73 -25.23 -9.96
N THR A 211 7.89 -23.98 -10.35
CA THR A 211 7.89 -22.79 -9.47
C THR A 211 6.49 -22.20 -9.42
N VAL A 212 5.65 -22.70 -8.53
CA VAL A 212 4.22 -22.32 -8.47
C VAL A 212 3.79 -21.97 -7.04
N ASP A 213 2.92 -20.97 -6.95
CA ASP A 213 2.18 -20.62 -5.74
C ASP A 213 0.77 -20.12 -6.09
N ALA A 214 0.00 -19.76 -5.08
CA ALA A 214 -1.32 -19.19 -5.26
C ALA A 214 -1.29 -17.86 -6.04
N CYS A 215 -0.30 -17.02 -5.78
CA CYS A 215 -0.13 -15.73 -6.42
C CYS A 215 0.11 -15.87 -7.92
N LEU A 216 1.02 -16.76 -8.34
CA LEU A 216 1.29 -17.02 -9.77
C LEU A 216 0.01 -17.39 -10.53
N PHE A 217 -0.78 -18.33 -10.00
CA PHE A 217 -2.03 -18.74 -10.64
C PHE A 217 -3.10 -17.65 -10.57
N GLY A 218 -3.16 -16.87 -9.49
CA GLY A 218 -4.03 -15.70 -9.37
C GLY A 218 -3.74 -14.64 -10.44
N LEU A 219 -2.46 -14.29 -10.60
CA LEU A 219 -2.00 -13.35 -11.63
C LEU A 219 -2.23 -13.89 -13.05
N LYS A 220 -2.00 -15.20 -13.27
CA LYS A 220 -2.30 -15.86 -14.54
C LYS A 220 -3.79 -15.73 -14.89
N GLY A 221 -4.65 -16.06 -13.94
CA GLY A 221 -6.10 -15.94 -14.10
C GLY A 221 -6.55 -14.51 -14.38
N HIS A 222 -5.95 -13.52 -13.71
CA HIS A 222 -6.20 -12.11 -13.97
C HIS A 222 -5.83 -11.72 -15.42
N ALA A 223 -4.65 -12.11 -15.89
CA ALA A 223 -4.21 -11.85 -17.25
C ALA A 223 -5.11 -12.53 -18.29
N GLN A 224 -5.51 -13.79 -18.05
CA GLN A 224 -6.44 -14.54 -18.91
C GLN A 224 -7.83 -13.89 -18.95
N SER A 225 -8.37 -13.47 -17.80
CA SER A 225 -9.64 -12.75 -17.72
C SER A 225 -9.58 -11.44 -18.52
N SER A 226 -8.48 -10.71 -18.43
CA SER A 226 -8.25 -9.47 -19.20
C SER A 226 -8.14 -9.70 -20.71
N LEU A 227 -7.79 -10.91 -21.14
CA LEU A 227 -7.79 -11.35 -22.55
C LEU A 227 -9.15 -11.89 -23.01
N GLY A 228 -10.15 -11.97 -22.13
CA GLY A 228 -11.45 -12.60 -22.43
C GLY A 228 -11.43 -14.12 -22.38
N LEU A 229 -10.33 -14.75 -21.94
CA LEU A 229 -10.16 -16.21 -21.80
C LEU A 229 -10.76 -16.67 -20.47
N HIS A 230 -12.09 -16.59 -20.36
CA HIS A 230 -12.79 -16.75 -19.08
C HIS A 230 -12.74 -18.17 -18.52
N THR A 231 -12.75 -19.18 -19.37
CA THR A 231 -12.67 -20.59 -18.97
C THR A 231 -11.29 -20.90 -18.38
N GLU A 232 -10.24 -20.50 -19.09
CA GLU A 232 -8.85 -20.67 -18.68
C GLU A 232 -8.55 -19.87 -17.41
N ALA A 233 -9.14 -18.67 -17.27
CA ALA A 233 -9.05 -17.88 -16.06
C ALA A 233 -9.68 -18.60 -14.85
N ALA A 234 -10.86 -19.20 -15.05
CA ALA A 234 -11.53 -19.99 -14.01
C ALA A 234 -10.67 -21.18 -13.54
N ASP A 235 -10.05 -21.90 -14.49
CA ASP A 235 -9.14 -23.01 -14.16
C ASP A 235 -7.92 -22.52 -13.36
N SER A 236 -7.31 -21.40 -13.78
CA SER A 236 -6.18 -20.81 -13.07
C SER A 236 -6.58 -20.34 -11.67
N TYR A 237 -7.73 -19.72 -11.48
CA TYR A 237 -8.23 -19.34 -10.17
C TYR A 237 -8.54 -20.55 -9.27
N ALA A 238 -9.05 -21.65 -9.85
CA ALA A 238 -9.27 -22.89 -9.11
C ALA A 238 -7.95 -23.49 -8.59
N GLU A 239 -6.88 -23.44 -9.41
CA GLU A 239 -5.54 -23.87 -8.96
C GLU A 239 -4.97 -22.93 -7.89
N ALA A 240 -5.16 -21.61 -8.03
CA ALA A 240 -4.75 -20.64 -7.03
C ALA A 240 -5.38 -20.91 -5.66
N LEU A 241 -6.71 -21.19 -5.63
CA LEU A 241 -7.42 -21.53 -4.39
C LEU A 241 -6.96 -22.84 -3.75
N LYS A 242 -6.52 -23.82 -4.54
CA LYS A 242 -5.98 -25.08 -3.98
C LYS A 242 -4.66 -24.85 -3.24
N LEU A 243 -3.84 -23.91 -3.73
CA LEU A 243 -2.51 -23.58 -3.18
C LEU A 243 -2.56 -22.58 -2.04
N GLY A 244 -3.53 -21.66 -2.05
CA GLY A 244 -3.69 -20.62 -1.04
C GLY A 244 -5.17 -20.27 -0.83
N PRO A 245 -5.95 -21.13 -0.12
CA PRO A 245 -7.38 -20.93 0.04
C PRO A 245 -7.75 -19.67 0.84
N ASP A 246 -6.83 -19.20 1.66
CA ASP A 246 -7.03 -18.05 2.56
C ASP A 246 -6.27 -16.79 2.11
N ASP A 247 -5.59 -16.82 0.96
CA ASP A 247 -4.92 -15.65 0.40
C ASP A 247 -5.95 -14.58 0.02
N PRO A 248 -5.93 -13.37 0.64
CA PRO A 248 -6.95 -12.34 0.41
C PRO A 248 -6.97 -11.83 -1.02
N TYR A 249 -5.80 -11.71 -1.67
CA TYR A 249 -5.67 -11.25 -3.04
C TYR A 249 -6.30 -12.26 -4.02
N VAL A 250 -5.93 -13.53 -3.90
CA VAL A 250 -6.46 -14.62 -4.71
C VAL A 250 -7.98 -14.74 -4.52
N ARG A 251 -8.45 -14.75 -3.27
CA ARG A 251 -9.88 -14.87 -2.96
C ARG A 251 -10.70 -13.75 -3.59
N HIS A 252 -10.22 -12.50 -3.50
CA HIS A 252 -10.94 -11.36 -4.09
C HIS A 252 -11.07 -11.49 -5.63
N LEU A 253 -9.99 -11.88 -6.32
CA LEU A 253 -10.04 -12.12 -7.77
C LEU A 253 -10.97 -13.26 -8.15
N VAL A 254 -11.00 -14.34 -7.36
CA VAL A 254 -11.90 -15.47 -7.56
C VAL A 254 -13.35 -15.08 -7.31
N GLN A 255 -13.63 -14.26 -6.30
CA GLN A 255 -14.96 -13.69 -6.07
C GLN A 255 -15.40 -12.78 -7.24
N ALA A 256 -14.49 -11.95 -7.74
CA ALA A 256 -14.74 -11.09 -8.89
C ALA A 256 -15.01 -11.89 -10.18
N SER A 257 -14.46 -13.11 -10.30
CA SER A 257 -14.74 -14.01 -11.42
C SER A 257 -16.11 -14.72 -11.32
N GLY A 258 -16.79 -14.63 -10.17
CA GLY A 258 -18.06 -15.29 -9.90
C GLY A 258 -17.96 -16.75 -9.43
N LEU A 259 -16.75 -17.28 -9.22
CA LEU A 259 -16.53 -18.66 -8.74
C LEU A 259 -16.76 -18.80 -7.22
N LEU A 260 -16.72 -17.72 -6.48
CA LEU A 260 -17.07 -17.64 -5.06
C LEU A 260 -18.10 -16.54 -4.83
N PRO A 261 -18.92 -16.64 -3.76
CA PRO A 261 -19.77 -15.52 -3.36
C PRO A 261 -18.95 -14.24 -3.11
N GLY A 262 -19.44 -13.11 -3.61
CA GLY A 262 -18.78 -11.81 -3.43
C GLY A 262 -18.72 -11.42 -1.94
N ALA A 263 -17.61 -10.83 -1.53
CA ALA A 263 -17.51 -10.20 -0.22
C ALA A 263 -18.23 -8.85 -0.22
N LYS A 264 -18.54 -8.32 0.98
CA LYS A 264 -19.19 -7.02 1.13
C LYS A 264 -18.26 -5.83 0.84
N ARG A 265 -16.94 -6.04 0.90
CA ARG A 265 -15.90 -5.07 0.53
C ARG A 265 -14.61 -5.79 0.09
N ALA A 266 -13.77 -5.08 -0.62
CA ALA A 266 -12.42 -5.57 -0.96
C ALA A 266 -11.56 -5.65 0.31
N PRO A 267 -10.73 -6.71 0.47
CA PRO A 267 -9.81 -6.82 1.61
C PRO A 267 -8.76 -5.71 1.59
N PRO A 268 -8.39 -5.10 2.73
CA PRO A 268 -7.34 -4.07 2.79
C PRO A 268 -5.99 -4.55 2.23
N ASP A 269 -5.60 -5.79 2.47
CA ASP A 269 -4.35 -6.36 1.95
C ASP A 269 -4.35 -6.51 0.42
N TYR A 270 -5.51 -6.80 -0.19
CA TYR A 270 -5.67 -6.75 -1.64
C TYR A 270 -5.44 -5.33 -2.17
N LEU A 271 -6.07 -4.34 -1.56
CA LEU A 271 -5.94 -2.93 -1.95
C LEU A 271 -4.50 -2.44 -1.80
N ARG A 272 -3.85 -2.74 -0.66
CA ARG A 272 -2.45 -2.38 -0.43
C ARG A 272 -1.55 -2.95 -1.52
N THR A 273 -1.69 -4.24 -1.83
CA THR A 273 -0.89 -4.90 -2.88
C THR A 273 -1.07 -4.24 -4.25
N VAL A 274 -2.31 -3.91 -4.62
CA VAL A 274 -2.63 -3.25 -5.89
C VAL A 274 -2.03 -1.85 -5.93
N PHE A 275 -2.27 -1.03 -4.91
CA PHE A 275 -1.94 0.39 -4.95
C PHE A 275 -0.47 0.67 -4.65
N ASP A 276 0.20 -0.08 -3.79
CA ASP A 276 1.65 0.01 -3.60
C ASP A 276 2.41 -0.29 -4.90
N GLY A 277 1.93 -1.27 -5.68
CA GLY A 277 2.53 -1.60 -6.98
C GLY A 277 2.25 -0.57 -8.09
N TYR A 278 1.44 0.46 -7.82
CA TYR A 278 0.88 1.34 -8.84
C TYR A 278 1.16 2.83 -8.59
N ALA A 279 1.59 3.21 -7.39
CA ALA A 279 1.70 4.59 -6.93
C ALA A 279 2.48 5.51 -7.89
N ASP A 280 3.68 5.11 -8.34
CA ASP A 280 4.60 5.92 -9.15
C ASP A 280 4.02 6.36 -10.51
N ARG A 281 2.95 5.68 -11.00
CA ARG A 281 2.34 5.91 -12.32
C ARG A 281 0.88 6.25 -12.25
N PHE A 282 0.34 6.30 -11.05
CA PHE A 282 -1.08 6.46 -10.81
C PHE A 282 -1.60 7.74 -11.47
N ASP A 283 -0.99 8.88 -11.23
CA ASP A 283 -1.42 10.17 -11.76
C ASP A 283 -1.38 10.19 -13.30
N SER A 284 -0.27 9.78 -13.90
CA SER A 284 -0.10 9.77 -15.36
C SER A 284 -1.09 8.83 -16.03
N HIS A 285 -1.36 7.67 -15.42
CA HIS A 285 -2.33 6.72 -15.95
C HIS A 285 -3.77 7.22 -15.84
N LEU A 286 -4.16 7.79 -14.69
CA LEU A 286 -5.50 8.36 -14.54
C LEU A 286 -5.74 9.54 -15.49
N ILE A 287 -4.73 10.37 -15.73
CA ILE A 287 -4.80 11.43 -16.74
C ILE A 287 -5.03 10.82 -18.13
N ALA A 288 -4.29 9.77 -18.48
CA ALA A 288 -4.46 9.06 -19.76
C ALA A 288 -5.83 8.41 -19.91
N LEU A 289 -6.47 7.98 -18.82
CA LEU A 289 -7.83 7.46 -18.78
C LEU A 289 -8.90 8.57 -18.80
N GLY A 290 -8.52 9.83 -18.82
CA GLY A 290 -9.44 10.96 -18.78
C GLY A 290 -10.24 11.02 -17.46
N TYR A 291 -9.60 10.74 -16.33
CA TYR A 291 -10.21 10.74 -15.00
C TYR A 291 -10.78 12.13 -14.63
N GLN A 292 -12.06 12.21 -14.36
CA GLN A 292 -12.76 13.48 -14.22
C GLN A 292 -13.20 13.81 -12.79
N ILE A 293 -13.10 12.85 -11.86
CA ILE A 293 -13.67 13.00 -10.50
C ILE A 293 -13.04 14.13 -9.69
N PRO A 294 -11.71 14.37 -9.68
CA PRO A 294 -11.13 15.49 -8.94
C PRO A 294 -11.71 16.85 -9.36
N GLY A 295 -11.85 17.08 -10.67
CA GLY A 295 -12.45 18.31 -11.20
C GLY A 295 -13.95 18.43 -10.90
N ALA A 296 -14.67 17.31 -10.84
CA ALA A 296 -16.08 17.27 -10.49
C ALA A 296 -16.29 17.55 -8.99
N ILE A 297 -15.48 16.94 -8.12
CA ILE A 297 -15.45 17.18 -6.67
C ILE A 297 -15.10 18.66 -6.40
N ARG A 298 -14.08 19.23 -7.08
CA ARG A 298 -13.72 20.64 -6.92
C ARG A 298 -14.91 21.58 -7.09
N ARG A 299 -15.74 21.40 -8.13
CA ARG A 299 -16.91 22.26 -8.37
C ARG A 299 -17.92 22.22 -7.21
N ILE A 300 -18.08 21.06 -6.59
CA ILE A 300 -18.97 20.88 -5.44
C ILE A 300 -18.33 21.46 -4.17
N ALA A 301 -17.06 21.13 -3.92
CA ALA A 301 -16.31 21.64 -2.78
C ALA A 301 -16.27 23.18 -2.77
N MET A 302 -16.08 23.81 -3.92
CA MET A 302 -16.13 25.27 -4.06
C MET A 302 -17.47 25.82 -3.59
N ALA A 303 -18.58 25.24 -4.03
CA ALA A 303 -19.92 25.70 -3.63
C ALA A 303 -20.22 25.54 -2.13
N TYR A 304 -19.61 24.54 -1.49
CA TYR A 304 -19.67 24.35 -0.04
C TYR A 304 -18.75 25.32 0.70
N LEU A 305 -17.49 25.42 0.32
CA LEU A 305 -16.47 26.21 1.01
C LEU A 305 -16.68 27.72 0.87
N ASP A 306 -17.30 28.19 -0.21
CA ASP A 306 -17.71 29.60 -0.34
C ASP A 306 -18.69 30.03 0.77
N ARG A 307 -19.50 29.09 1.28
CA ARG A 307 -20.43 29.30 2.39
C ARG A 307 -19.83 28.96 3.76
N HIS A 308 -18.85 28.08 3.78
CA HIS A 308 -18.24 27.52 4.99
C HIS A 308 -16.69 27.53 4.91
N PRO A 309 -16.06 28.73 4.75
CA PRO A 309 -14.59 28.79 4.61
C PRO A 309 -13.88 28.31 5.87
N GLY A 310 -12.72 27.68 5.68
CA GLY A 310 -11.87 27.22 6.78
C GLY A 310 -12.37 25.97 7.49
N ARG A 311 -13.40 25.28 6.97
CA ARG A 311 -13.85 24.00 7.54
C ARG A 311 -12.81 22.89 7.32
N PRO A 312 -12.62 21.99 8.30
CA PRO A 312 -11.76 20.82 8.12
C PRO A 312 -12.33 19.89 7.04
N VAL A 313 -11.44 19.37 6.21
CA VAL A 313 -11.77 18.51 5.08
C VAL A 313 -11.08 17.16 5.26
N LEU A 314 -11.83 16.08 5.05
CA LEU A 314 -11.34 14.71 5.05
C LEU A 314 -11.41 14.13 3.64
N ASP A 315 -10.29 13.56 3.17
CA ASP A 315 -10.17 12.89 1.88
C ASP A 315 -9.94 11.39 2.13
N LEU A 316 -10.99 10.59 1.99
CA LEU A 316 -11.00 9.15 2.21
C LEU A 316 -10.50 8.43 0.96
N GLY A 317 -9.51 7.54 1.11
CA GLY A 317 -8.83 6.92 -0.01
C GLY A 317 -8.15 7.96 -0.88
N CYS A 318 -7.38 8.86 -0.27
CA CYS A 318 -6.81 10.02 -0.94
C CYS A 318 -5.82 9.67 -2.06
N GLY A 319 -5.31 8.43 -2.08
CA GLY A 319 -4.34 7.96 -3.06
C GLY A 319 -3.13 8.87 -3.10
N THR A 320 -2.72 9.24 -4.31
CA THR A 320 -1.62 10.19 -4.54
C THR A 320 -2.03 11.66 -4.31
N GLY A 321 -3.25 11.93 -3.86
CA GLY A 321 -3.71 13.28 -3.52
C GLY A 321 -4.30 14.10 -4.66
N LEU A 322 -4.80 13.50 -5.73
CA LEU A 322 -5.39 14.24 -6.87
C LEU A 322 -6.60 15.09 -6.48
N VAL A 323 -7.43 14.62 -5.54
CA VAL A 323 -8.56 15.40 -5.02
C VAL A 323 -8.04 16.56 -4.19
N GLY A 324 -7.05 16.33 -3.31
CA GLY A 324 -6.39 17.40 -2.55
C GLY A 324 -5.81 18.49 -3.45
N VAL A 325 -5.09 18.11 -4.53
CA VAL A 325 -4.59 19.07 -5.54
C VAL A 325 -5.74 19.88 -6.15
N ALA A 326 -6.83 19.22 -6.48
CA ALA A 326 -7.96 19.89 -7.12
C ALA A 326 -8.63 20.95 -6.25
N ILE A 327 -8.55 20.82 -4.91
CA ILE A 327 -9.20 21.75 -3.97
C ILE A 327 -8.21 22.63 -3.18
N GLY A 328 -6.90 22.43 -3.34
CA GLY A 328 -5.87 23.04 -2.49
C GLY A 328 -5.79 24.58 -2.57
N ASP A 329 -6.31 25.21 -3.61
CA ASP A 329 -6.42 26.66 -3.76
C ASP A 329 -7.76 27.25 -3.27
N LEU A 330 -8.71 26.39 -2.85
CA LEU A 330 -9.97 26.81 -2.25
C LEU A 330 -9.77 27.18 -0.76
N PRO A 331 -10.72 27.89 -0.12
CA PRO A 331 -10.61 28.27 1.30
C PRO A 331 -10.87 27.07 2.23
N VAL A 332 -10.09 25.99 2.04
CA VAL A 332 -10.12 24.78 2.88
C VAL A 332 -9.51 25.06 4.26
N GLY A 333 -10.03 24.40 5.29
CA GLY A 333 -9.36 24.28 6.58
C GLY A 333 -8.26 23.18 6.52
N PRO A 334 -7.86 22.63 7.67
CA PRO A 334 -6.93 21.49 7.68
C PRO A 334 -7.47 20.35 6.81
N LEU A 335 -6.66 19.88 5.86
CA LEU A 335 -6.98 18.77 4.98
C LEU A 335 -6.27 17.51 5.50
N THR A 336 -7.05 16.50 5.83
CA THR A 336 -6.54 15.18 6.22
C THR A 336 -6.80 14.16 5.12
N GLY A 337 -5.80 13.40 4.73
CA GLY A 337 -5.91 12.28 3.79
C GLY A 337 -5.72 10.94 4.50
N VAL A 338 -6.53 9.96 4.16
CA VAL A 338 -6.43 8.58 4.66
C VAL A 338 -6.31 7.65 3.47
N ASP A 339 -5.32 6.77 3.47
CA ASP A 339 -5.17 5.72 2.44
C ASP A 339 -4.52 4.47 3.04
N VAL A 340 -4.80 3.30 2.46
CA VAL A 340 -4.24 2.02 2.90
C VAL A 340 -2.82 1.79 2.39
N SER A 341 -2.39 2.54 1.38
CA SER A 341 -1.10 2.40 0.70
C SER A 341 -0.11 3.45 1.18
N ALA A 342 0.95 3.02 1.85
CA ALA A 342 2.06 3.90 2.26
C ALA A 342 2.71 4.60 1.05
N ARG A 343 2.81 3.92 -0.10
CA ARG A 343 3.40 4.48 -1.32
C ARG A 343 2.52 5.56 -1.94
N MET A 344 1.21 5.38 -1.93
CA MET A 344 0.27 6.42 -2.35
C MET A 344 0.40 7.66 -1.47
N LEU A 345 0.46 7.46 -0.15
CA LEU A 345 0.62 8.56 0.81
C LEU A 345 1.96 9.30 0.67
N ALA A 346 3.03 8.60 0.29
CA ALA A 346 4.31 9.24 -0.01
C ALA A 346 4.18 10.22 -1.19
N GLU A 347 3.50 9.81 -2.27
CA GLU A 347 3.20 10.67 -3.42
C GLU A 347 2.29 11.86 -3.06
N ALA A 348 1.28 11.62 -2.21
CA ALA A 348 0.40 12.69 -1.69
C ALA A 348 1.19 13.68 -0.83
N GLY A 349 2.07 13.19 0.04
CA GLY A 349 2.96 13.98 0.89
C GLY A 349 3.91 14.89 0.12
N ALA A 350 4.47 14.37 -1.00
CA ALA A 350 5.35 15.14 -1.87
C ALA A 350 4.65 16.38 -2.49
N LYS A 351 3.32 16.37 -2.59
CA LYS A 351 2.54 17.50 -3.10
C LYS A 351 2.34 18.63 -2.09
N GLY A 352 2.61 18.38 -0.77
CA GLY A 352 2.62 19.39 0.29
C GLY A 352 1.26 20.07 0.56
N ILE A 353 0.14 19.39 0.30
CA ILE A 353 -1.21 19.96 0.38
C ILE A 353 -1.93 19.52 1.66
N TYR A 354 -1.67 18.31 2.11
CA TYR A 354 -2.30 17.73 3.29
C TYR A 354 -1.64 18.22 4.58
N ALA A 355 -2.46 18.60 5.56
CA ALA A 355 -2.00 18.89 6.91
C ALA A 355 -1.63 17.60 7.67
N THR A 356 -2.34 16.51 7.37
CA THR A 356 -2.12 15.18 7.96
C THR A 356 -2.38 14.11 6.91
N LEU A 357 -1.55 13.07 6.90
CA LEU A 357 -1.71 11.86 6.09
C LEU A 357 -1.63 10.65 7.01
N GLU A 358 -2.62 9.75 6.91
CA GLU A 358 -2.77 8.58 7.79
C GLU A 358 -2.82 7.28 6.97
N GLU A 359 -1.90 6.35 7.27
CA GLU A 359 -1.91 5.02 6.67
C GLU A 359 -2.89 4.12 7.43
N ALA A 360 -4.08 3.94 6.86
CA ALA A 360 -5.12 3.09 7.46
C ALA A 360 -6.14 2.60 6.43
N ASP A 361 -6.83 1.52 6.76
CA ASP A 361 -8.10 1.18 6.08
C ASP A 361 -9.15 2.25 6.41
N VAL A 362 -9.87 2.71 5.41
CA VAL A 362 -10.87 3.81 5.54
C VAL A 362 -11.94 3.49 6.58
N GLN A 363 -12.47 2.25 6.60
CA GLN A 363 -13.51 1.87 7.55
C GLN A 363 -12.97 1.83 8.98
N ASP A 364 -11.83 1.17 9.17
CA ASP A 364 -11.21 0.98 10.48
C ASP A 364 -10.79 2.34 11.08
N TRP A 365 -10.29 3.26 10.23
CA TRP A 365 -9.92 4.61 10.64
C TRP A 365 -11.15 5.44 11.04
N LEU A 366 -12.23 5.42 10.25
CA LEU A 366 -13.48 6.12 10.56
C LEU A 366 -14.10 5.63 11.87
N ASP A 367 -14.00 4.32 12.16
CA ASP A 367 -14.55 3.73 13.37
C ASP A 367 -13.75 4.14 14.62
N ALA A 368 -12.44 4.39 14.49
CA ALA A 368 -11.55 4.83 15.56
C ALA A 368 -11.52 6.36 15.76
N GLU A 369 -11.80 7.15 14.72
CA GLU A 369 -11.76 8.61 14.74
C GLU A 369 -12.95 9.19 15.53
N ASN A 370 -12.75 10.34 16.18
CA ASN A 370 -13.80 11.02 16.95
C ASN A 370 -14.05 12.47 16.51
N SER A 371 -13.21 13.01 15.62
CA SER A 371 -13.35 14.36 15.10
C SER A 371 -14.55 14.50 14.16
N GLN A 372 -15.01 15.73 13.97
CA GLN A 372 -16.05 16.05 13.02
C GLN A 372 -15.53 16.88 11.87
N TRP A 373 -16.02 16.59 10.68
CA TRP A 373 -15.56 17.18 9.43
C TRP A 373 -16.66 17.97 8.75
N GLY A 374 -16.32 19.14 8.21
CA GLY A 374 -17.28 19.93 7.44
C GLY A 374 -17.49 19.35 6.05
N LEU A 375 -16.46 18.81 5.45
CA LEU A 375 -16.52 18.22 4.13
C LEU A 375 -15.77 16.89 4.15
N ILE A 376 -16.44 15.81 3.78
CA ILE A 376 -15.83 14.48 3.60
C ILE A 376 -15.89 14.14 2.11
N LEU A 377 -14.74 13.79 1.54
CA LEU A 377 -14.57 13.47 0.13
C LEU A 377 -14.16 12.00 -0.03
N ALA A 378 -14.63 11.33 -1.09
CA ALA A 378 -14.23 9.98 -1.43
C ALA A 378 -14.26 9.80 -2.96
N GLY A 379 -13.14 10.15 -3.60
CA GLY A 379 -13.00 10.10 -5.06
C GLY A 379 -12.50 8.73 -5.53
N ASP A 380 -13.36 7.92 -6.13
CA ASP A 380 -13.04 6.60 -6.70
C ASP A 380 -12.53 5.57 -5.68
N VAL A 381 -12.99 5.67 -4.44
CA VAL A 381 -12.68 4.72 -3.36
C VAL A 381 -13.88 3.86 -2.98
N VAL A 382 -15.11 4.38 -3.07
CA VAL A 382 -16.33 3.64 -2.71
C VAL A 382 -16.56 2.43 -3.64
N CYS A 383 -15.95 2.41 -4.81
CA CYS A 383 -15.94 1.25 -5.70
C CYS A 383 -15.21 0.02 -5.13
N TYR A 384 -14.59 0.11 -3.96
CA TYR A 384 -14.04 -1.04 -3.21
C TYR A 384 -14.94 -1.54 -2.07
N PHE A 385 -16.11 -0.94 -1.93
CA PHE A 385 -17.16 -1.34 -1.00
C PHE A 385 -18.40 -1.79 -1.78
N GLY A 386 -18.88 -3.01 -1.54
CA GLY A 386 -20.15 -3.50 -2.07
C GLY A 386 -21.31 -3.04 -1.17
N ALA A 387 -21.35 -3.51 0.06
CA ALA A 387 -22.32 -3.09 1.05
C ALA A 387 -21.87 -1.77 1.71
N LEU A 388 -22.67 -0.72 1.61
CA LEU A 388 -22.32 0.63 2.04
C LEU A 388 -22.79 0.99 3.45
N GLU A 389 -23.62 0.16 4.10
CA GLU A 389 -24.30 0.50 5.36
C GLU A 389 -23.33 0.84 6.50
N ALA A 390 -22.19 0.11 6.60
CA ALA A 390 -21.17 0.38 7.61
C ALA A 390 -20.45 1.69 7.32
N LEU A 391 -19.94 1.85 6.10
CA LEU A 391 -19.23 3.05 5.66
C LEU A 391 -20.07 4.31 5.84
N LEU A 392 -21.32 4.29 5.37
CA LEU A 392 -22.21 5.43 5.45
C LEU A 392 -22.53 5.81 6.89
N ARG A 393 -22.69 4.82 7.79
CA ARG A 393 -22.90 5.08 9.21
C ARG A 393 -21.69 5.78 9.83
N SER A 394 -20.49 5.24 9.63
CA SER A 394 -19.27 5.83 10.19
C SER A 394 -19.01 7.23 9.63
N VAL A 395 -19.22 7.45 8.31
CA VAL A 395 -19.17 8.78 7.71
C VAL A 395 -20.21 9.71 8.34
N ARG A 396 -21.45 9.25 8.55
CA ARG A 396 -22.52 10.07 9.14
C ARG A 396 -22.19 10.54 10.55
N GLU A 397 -21.54 9.69 11.34
CA GLU A 397 -21.08 10.02 12.69
C GLU A 397 -19.93 11.04 12.70
N ARG A 398 -19.13 11.10 11.66
CA ARG A 398 -17.97 12.02 11.52
C ARG A 398 -18.30 13.29 10.75
N LEU A 399 -19.48 13.38 10.15
CA LEU A 399 -19.91 14.55 9.40
C LEU A 399 -20.61 15.56 10.30
N ALA A 400 -20.17 16.81 10.25
CA ALA A 400 -20.84 17.93 10.96
C ALA A 400 -22.30 18.08 10.53
N GLY A 401 -23.13 18.67 11.38
CA GLY A 401 -24.56 18.81 11.11
C GLY A 401 -24.93 19.62 9.87
N ASP A 402 -24.02 20.49 9.40
CA ASP A 402 -24.08 21.27 8.18
C ASP A 402 -23.08 20.81 7.12
N GLY A 403 -22.47 19.64 7.32
CA GLY A 403 -21.42 19.09 6.47
C GLY A 403 -21.96 18.42 5.22
N TRP A 404 -21.08 18.23 4.23
CA TRP A 404 -21.37 17.46 3.03
C TRP A 404 -20.43 16.24 2.91
N PHE A 405 -21.02 15.12 2.49
CA PHE A 405 -20.28 13.94 2.02
C PHE A 405 -20.38 13.88 0.49
N VAL A 406 -19.22 13.93 -0.18
CA VAL A 406 -19.13 13.92 -1.65
C VAL A 406 -18.33 12.73 -2.09
N PHE A 407 -18.95 11.84 -2.86
CA PHE A 407 -18.28 10.60 -3.28
C PHE A 407 -18.71 10.15 -4.68
N SER A 408 -17.87 9.33 -5.31
CA SER A 408 -18.17 8.70 -6.59
C SER A 408 -18.33 7.19 -6.45
N VAL A 409 -19.18 6.62 -7.32
CA VAL A 409 -19.36 5.17 -7.46
C VAL A 409 -19.47 4.80 -8.93
N GLU A 410 -19.10 3.55 -9.29
CA GLU A 410 -19.44 2.97 -10.61
C GLU A 410 -20.91 2.57 -10.63
N GLU A 411 -21.59 2.76 -11.76
CA GLU A 411 -23.01 2.42 -11.94
C GLU A 411 -23.18 0.94 -12.25
N HIS A 412 -24.08 0.28 -11.52
CA HIS A 412 -24.55 -1.07 -11.84
C HIS A 412 -25.65 -0.96 -12.90
N VAL A 413 -25.31 -1.33 -14.16
CA VAL A 413 -26.19 -1.15 -15.33
C VAL A 413 -27.11 -2.31 -15.63
N ASP A 414 -26.95 -3.49 -15.02
CA ASP A 414 -27.67 -4.72 -15.40
C ASP A 414 -29.08 -4.85 -14.84
N GLY A 415 -29.67 -3.75 -14.32
CA GLY A 415 -31.11 -3.64 -14.01
C GLY A 415 -31.55 -4.32 -12.70
N GLU A 416 -30.67 -4.94 -11.95
CA GLU A 416 -30.97 -5.46 -10.62
C GLU A 416 -30.70 -4.36 -9.56
N SER A 417 -31.60 -4.21 -8.60
CA SER A 417 -31.37 -3.32 -7.45
C SER A 417 -30.28 -3.93 -6.55
N GLY A 418 -29.33 -3.10 -6.11
CA GLY A 418 -28.27 -3.52 -5.20
C GLY A 418 -26.87 -3.12 -5.68
N TRP A 419 -25.91 -3.96 -5.35
CA TRP A 419 -24.52 -3.80 -5.77
C TRP A 419 -23.96 -5.11 -6.34
N ALA A 420 -22.95 -4.99 -7.19
CA ALA A 420 -22.28 -6.14 -7.80
C ALA A 420 -20.77 -5.99 -7.74
N LEU A 421 -20.07 -7.10 -7.48
CA LEU A 421 -18.62 -7.19 -7.66
C LEU A 421 -18.33 -7.49 -9.13
N LEU A 422 -17.71 -6.54 -9.81
CA LEU A 422 -17.36 -6.65 -11.22
C LEU A 422 -16.06 -7.45 -11.41
N ARG A 423 -15.88 -8.02 -12.60
CA ARG A 423 -14.74 -8.89 -12.93
C ARG A 423 -13.36 -8.23 -12.74
N GLN A 424 -13.28 -6.92 -12.82
CA GLN A 424 -12.06 -6.13 -12.56
C GLN A 424 -11.77 -5.91 -11.06
N GLY A 425 -12.57 -6.51 -10.16
CA GLY A 425 -12.36 -6.44 -8.72
C GLY A 425 -12.94 -5.19 -8.04
N ARG A 426 -13.75 -4.39 -8.76
CA ARG A 426 -14.46 -3.22 -8.21
C ARG A 426 -15.94 -3.49 -8.07
N TYR A 427 -16.59 -2.75 -7.19
CA TYR A 427 -18.03 -2.81 -6.97
C TYR A 427 -18.74 -1.69 -7.71
N ALA A 428 -19.89 -2.01 -8.25
CA ALA A 428 -20.82 -1.06 -8.86
C ALA A 428 -22.14 -1.07 -8.09
N HIS A 429 -22.85 0.06 -8.10
CA HIS A 429 -24.06 0.26 -7.32
C HIS A 429 -25.20 0.77 -8.17
N SER A 430 -26.43 0.24 -7.95
CA SER A 430 -27.62 0.78 -8.56
C SER A 430 -28.04 2.10 -7.86
N ARG A 431 -28.74 2.96 -8.61
CA ARG A 431 -29.30 4.20 -8.09
C ARG A 431 -30.20 3.96 -6.89
N ASP A 432 -31.14 3.01 -7.02
CA ASP A 432 -32.13 2.73 -5.96
C ASP A 432 -31.45 2.28 -4.67
N TYR A 433 -30.44 1.41 -4.78
CA TYR A 433 -29.65 0.99 -3.61
C TYR A 433 -28.93 2.18 -2.93
N LEU A 434 -28.35 3.09 -3.71
CA LEU A 434 -27.67 4.27 -3.17
C LEU A 434 -28.64 5.17 -2.41
N GLU A 435 -29.82 5.44 -2.97
CA GLU A 435 -30.86 6.26 -2.34
C GLU A 435 -31.36 5.62 -1.03
N ASP A 436 -31.63 4.33 -1.05
CA ASP A 436 -32.06 3.55 0.12
C ASP A 436 -30.99 3.49 1.22
N ALA A 437 -29.75 3.17 0.86
CA ALA A 437 -28.64 3.06 1.82
C ALA A 437 -28.31 4.41 2.47
N LEU A 438 -28.31 5.50 1.70
CA LEU A 438 -28.12 6.86 2.21
C LEU A 438 -29.26 7.25 3.17
N GLY A 439 -30.52 7.02 2.78
CA GLY A 439 -31.67 7.29 3.62
C GLY A 439 -31.62 6.51 4.93
N ALA A 440 -31.30 5.20 4.87
CA ALA A 440 -31.18 4.34 6.06
C ALA A 440 -30.03 4.78 6.99
N ALA A 441 -28.97 5.38 6.45
CA ALA A 441 -27.86 5.92 7.23
C ALA A 441 -28.10 7.35 7.77
N GLY A 442 -29.27 7.92 7.54
CA GLY A 442 -29.62 9.27 8.02
C GLY A 442 -29.07 10.41 7.19
N PHE A 443 -28.88 10.18 5.89
CA PHE A 443 -28.54 11.21 4.92
C PHE A 443 -29.76 11.65 4.11
N ALA A 444 -29.79 12.94 3.74
CA ALA A 444 -30.57 13.45 2.64
C ALA A 444 -29.68 13.57 1.40
N VAL A 445 -30.17 13.13 0.25
CA VAL A 445 -29.45 13.23 -1.02
C VAL A 445 -29.65 14.63 -1.58
N HIS A 446 -28.60 15.46 -1.49
CA HIS A 446 -28.58 16.79 -2.08
C HIS A 446 -28.45 16.75 -3.61
N ALA A 447 -27.64 15.84 -4.12
CA ALA A 447 -27.49 15.56 -5.56
C ALA A 447 -27.00 14.14 -5.80
N LEU A 448 -27.56 13.49 -6.83
CA LEU A 448 -27.09 12.22 -7.38
C LEU A 448 -27.07 12.37 -8.91
N ARG A 449 -25.88 12.62 -9.47
CA ARG A 449 -25.72 13.00 -10.88
C ARG A 449 -24.96 11.91 -11.63
N PRO A 450 -25.44 11.48 -12.80
CA PRO A 450 -24.63 10.66 -13.70
C PRO A 450 -23.30 11.33 -14.02
N GLN A 451 -22.21 10.57 -13.95
CA GLN A 451 -20.85 11.04 -14.17
C GLN A 451 -20.05 9.95 -14.87
N VAL A 452 -19.35 10.30 -15.93
CA VAL A 452 -18.29 9.44 -16.45
C VAL A 452 -17.11 9.51 -15.48
N ILE A 453 -16.75 8.38 -14.89
CA ILE A 453 -15.65 8.32 -13.93
C ILE A 453 -14.31 8.42 -14.67
N ARG A 454 -14.11 7.57 -15.66
CA ARG A 454 -12.92 7.49 -16.52
C ARG A 454 -13.25 6.71 -17.81
N HIS A 455 -12.27 6.54 -18.68
CA HIS A 455 -12.42 5.68 -19.87
C HIS A 455 -11.52 4.44 -19.73
N GLU A 456 -12.06 3.26 -19.94
CA GLU A 456 -11.31 2.00 -19.97
C GLU A 456 -11.43 1.36 -21.36
N ALA A 457 -10.30 1.02 -21.98
CA ALA A 457 -10.25 0.50 -23.35
C ALA A 457 -11.03 1.37 -24.38
N GLY A 458 -11.07 2.69 -24.17
CA GLY A 458 -11.77 3.64 -25.03
C GLY A 458 -13.28 3.79 -24.75
N ALA A 459 -13.86 2.98 -23.86
CA ALA A 459 -15.27 3.09 -23.45
C ALA A 459 -15.40 3.88 -22.14
N PRO A 460 -16.44 4.73 -21.97
CA PRO A 460 -16.69 5.42 -20.72
C PRO A 460 -17.13 4.42 -19.64
N VAL A 461 -16.60 4.56 -18.44
CA VAL A 461 -17.09 3.89 -17.23
C VAL A 461 -18.18 4.79 -16.62
N PRO A 462 -19.46 4.40 -16.71
CA PRO A 462 -20.54 5.16 -16.14
C PRO A 462 -20.53 5.07 -14.62
N GLY A 463 -21.00 6.10 -13.95
CA GLY A 463 -21.12 6.14 -12.52
C GLY A 463 -21.97 7.31 -12.04
N PHE A 464 -21.94 7.53 -10.75
CA PHE A 464 -22.61 8.66 -10.11
C PHE A 464 -21.63 9.47 -9.26
N LEU A 465 -21.81 10.79 -9.26
CA LEU A 465 -21.26 11.68 -8.27
C LEU A 465 -22.38 12.09 -7.33
N ILE A 466 -22.21 11.78 -6.04
CA ILE A 466 -23.22 11.95 -5.02
C ILE A 466 -22.79 13.05 -4.04
N VAL A 467 -23.75 13.89 -3.66
CA VAL A 467 -23.63 14.84 -2.55
C VAL A 467 -24.72 14.49 -1.55
N ALA A 468 -24.32 14.13 -0.36
CA ALA A 468 -25.21 13.80 0.74
C ALA A 468 -24.95 14.73 1.94
N GLU A 469 -26.01 15.12 2.62
CA GLU A 469 -25.97 15.93 3.82
C GLU A 469 -26.75 15.24 4.95
N PRO A 470 -26.50 15.57 6.23
CA PRO A 470 -27.29 15.02 7.32
C PRO A 470 -28.79 15.31 7.13
N ALA A 471 -29.61 14.26 7.16
CA ALA A 471 -31.06 14.45 7.14
C ALA A 471 -31.50 15.29 8.34
N ALA A 472 -32.41 16.23 8.10
CA ALA A 472 -33.03 17.01 9.17
C ALA A 472 -33.70 16.05 10.17
N LEU A 473 -33.43 16.23 11.46
CA LEU A 473 -34.17 15.50 12.48
C LEU A 473 -35.66 15.83 12.34
N VAL A 474 -36.47 14.85 11.92
CA VAL A 474 -37.91 14.98 11.97
C VAL A 474 -38.30 14.91 13.46
N ASN A 475 -38.55 16.08 14.05
CA ASN A 475 -39.07 16.24 15.42
C ASN A 475 -40.51 15.74 15.51
#